data_0d4193dd4d40f0f83eaad62bb6f29c0b
#
_entry.id   0d4193dd4d40f0f83eaad62bb6f29c0b
#
_cell.length_a   1.000
_cell.length_b   1.000
_cell.length_c   1.000
_cell.angle_alpha   90.00
_cell.angle_beta   90.00
_cell.angle_gamma   90.00
#
_symmetry.space_group_name_H-M   'P 1'
#
loop_
_entity.id
_entity.type
_entity.pdbx_description
1 polymer ?
#
loop_
_entity_poly.entity_id
_entity_poly.type
_entity_poly.pdbx_seq_one_letter_code
_entity_poly.pdbx_strand_id
1 'polypeptide(L)'
;MQNEQFIFPPEKLVGDFNDFIGVWDGFFPAQMCDDIIQKCVKVWDESGRINCGQSQFPSQKLGRSDFQYVFSEHESILSTQVREYLKVCTAAYMREYNSLLPTKLMTSVIKFQLTPPGGGYHEWHYETSSYFASSRELVWTIYLNDMPEGEAETEFIYQKRRVQPKKGRVVIWPASFTHTHRGNTVFSQDKYILTGWIHKTI
;
A
#
# COMPACT_ATOMS: atom_id res chain seq x y z
N MET A 1 27.07 16.99 4.42
CA MET A 1 25.89 16.19 4.05
C MET A 1 26.31 15.39 2.81
N GLN A 2 26.64 14.12 3.00
CA GLN A 2 27.01 13.22 1.92
C GLN A 2 25.76 12.94 1.10
N ASN A 3 25.83 13.21 -0.20
CA ASN A 3 24.85 12.73 -1.17
C ASN A 3 24.93 11.20 -1.18
N GLU A 4 24.07 10.53 -0.41
CA GLU A 4 23.81 9.12 -0.65
C GLU A 4 23.09 9.03 -2.00
N GLN A 5 23.87 8.75 -3.04
CA GLN A 5 23.33 8.32 -4.32
C GLN A 5 22.53 7.06 -4.07
N PHE A 6 21.22 7.13 -4.29
CA PHE A 6 20.37 5.95 -4.31
C PHE A 6 20.87 5.03 -5.41
N ILE A 7 21.69 4.05 -5.03
CA ILE A 7 22.12 2.97 -5.91
C ILE A 7 20.95 2.01 -5.98
N PHE A 8 20.11 2.17 -6.99
CA PHE A 8 19.11 1.15 -7.30
C PHE A 8 19.82 -0.17 -7.61
N PRO A 9 19.39 -1.27 -6.99
CA PRO A 9 20.00 -2.56 -7.26
C PRO A 9 19.84 -2.90 -8.75
N PRO A 10 20.80 -3.68 -9.29
CA PRO A 10 20.94 -3.91 -10.73
C PRO A 10 19.76 -4.68 -11.31
N GLU A 11 19.69 -4.69 -12.61
CA GLU A 11 18.82 -5.28 -13.63
C GLU A 11 17.85 -6.43 -13.33
N LYS A 12 17.88 -7.05 -12.15
CA LYS A 12 16.94 -8.12 -11.72
C LYS A 12 16.43 -7.91 -10.31
N LEU A 13 15.48 -7.00 -10.16
CA LEU A 13 14.62 -7.06 -9.00
C LEU A 13 13.73 -8.31 -9.14
N VAL A 14 14.06 -9.37 -8.40
CA VAL A 14 13.30 -10.62 -8.40
C VAL A 14 12.08 -10.43 -7.52
N GLY A 15 10.90 -10.31 -8.13
CA GLY A 15 9.61 -10.37 -7.45
C GLY A 15 9.04 -11.79 -7.52
N ASP A 16 8.18 -12.13 -6.56
CA ASP A 16 7.27 -13.26 -6.68
C ASP A 16 6.00 -12.80 -7.38
N PHE A 17 5.74 -13.31 -8.58
CA PHE A 17 4.60 -12.97 -9.41
C PHE A 17 3.67 -14.17 -9.52
N ASN A 18 2.48 -14.05 -8.98
CA ASN A 18 1.44 -15.05 -9.08
C ASN A 18 0.07 -14.39 -9.20
N ASP A 19 -0.74 -14.80 -10.17
CA ASP A 19 -2.09 -14.27 -10.42
C ASP A 19 -2.12 -12.73 -10.50
N PHE A 20 -1.19 -12.12 -11.21
CA PHE A 20 -1.02 -10.68 -11.33
C PHE A 20 -0.75 -9.94 -10.00
N ILE A 21 -0.39 -10.64 -8.94
CA ILE A 21 0.05 -10.05 -7.68
C ILE A 21 1.57 -10.16 -7.62
N GLY A 22 2.26 -9.02 -7.68
CA GLY A 22 3.71 -8.92 -7.53
C GLY A 22 4.07 -8.64 -6.07
N VAL A 23 5.02 -9.41 -5.52
CA VAL A 23 5.49 -9.29 -4.13
C VAL A 23 7.01 -9.18 -4.10
N TRP A 24 7.55 -8.21 -3.37
CA TRP A 24 8.99 -8.02 -3.17
C TRP A 24 9.29 -7.96 -1.67
N ASP A 25 9.92 -9.00 -1.15
CA ASP A 25 10.29 -9.10 0.25
C ASP A 25 11.56 -8.31 0.56
N GLY A 26 11.52 -7.53 1.66
CA GLY A 26 12.68 -6.78 2.15
C GLY A 26 13.22 -5.73 1.16
N PHE A 27 12.46 -5.36 0.14
CA PHE A 27 12.90 -4.40 -0.86
C PHE A 27 12.86 -2.96 -0.33
N PHE A 28 11.82 -2.62 0.42
CA PHE A 28 11.75 -1.30 1.05
C PHE A 28 12.56 -1.32 2.36
N PRO A 29 13.48 -0.35 2.58
CA PRO A 29 14.42 -0.41 3.68
C PRO A 29 13.74 -0.43 5.05
N ALA A 30 14.17 -1.33 5.94
CA ALA A 30 13.62 -1.47 7.29
C ALA A 30 13.75 -0.18 8.11
N GLN A 31 14.87 0.53 8.01
CA GLN A 31 15.06 1.81 8.69
C GLN A 31 14.06 2.87 8.21
N MET A 32 13.78 2.94 6.90
CA MET A 32 12.76 3.85 6.38
C MET A 32 11.36 3.50 6.90
N CYS A 33 11.05 2.21 7.08
CA CYS A 33 9.79 1.81 7.71
C CYS A 33 9.66 2.41 9.11
N ASP A 34 10.70 2.29 9.93
CA ASP A 34 10.72 2.80 11.31
C ASP A 34 10.63 4.34 11.34
N ASP A 35 11.39 5.01 10.52
CA ASP A 35 11.39 6.48 10.42
C ASP A 35 10.02 7.01 10.02
N ILE A 36 9.35 6.36 9.06
CA ILE A 36 8.01 6.72 8.62
C ILE A 36 7.00 6.51 9.75
N ILE A 37 7.02 5.37 10.42
CA ILE A 37 6.11 5.09 11.55
C ILE A 37 6.29 6.16 12.63
N GLN A 38 7.52 6.40 13.09
CA GLN A 38 7.81 7.35 14.14
C GLN A 38 7.31 8.75 13.79
N LYS A 39 7.57 9.19 12.56
CA LYS A 39 7.17 10.51 12.09
C LYS A 39 5.66 10.65 11.97
N CYS A 40 4.99 9.65 11.41
CA CYS A 40 3.56 9.67 11.20
C CYS A 40 2.77 9.59 12.50
N VAL A 41 3.22 8.78 13.45
CA VAL A 41 2.61 8.71 14.79
C VAL A 41 2.72 10.06 15.50
N LYS A 42 3.88 10.71 15.43
CA LYS A 42 4.07 12.05 16.00
C LYS A 42 3.10 13.09 15.40
N VAL A 43 2.96 13.13 14.07
CA VAL A 43 2.00 14.02 13.40
C VAL A 43 0.58 13.76 13.87
N TRP A 44 0.20 12.52 14.09
CA TRP A 44 -1.14 12.17 14.57
C TRP A 44 -1.39 12.58 16.02
N ASP A 45 -0.37 12.47 16.87
CA ASP A 45 -0.48 12.88 18.27
C ASP A 45 -0.65 14.41 18.37
N GLU A 46 -0.07 15.16 17.42
CA GLU A 46 -0.18 16.62 17.36
C GLU A 46 -1.46 17.13 16.66
N SER A 47 -1.94 16.46 15.63
CA SER A 47 -3.03 16.96 14.75
C SER A 47 -4.36 16.20 14.88
N GLY A 48 -4.37 15.09 15.63
CA GLY A 48 -5.52 14.18 15.72
C GLY A 48 -5.54 13.14 14.58
N ARG A 49 -6.24 12.02 14.85
CA ARG A 49 -6.35 10.89 13.93
C ARG A 49 -7.67 10.91 13.18
N ILE A 50 -7.65 10.70 11.88
CA ILE A 50 -8.85 10.54 11.06
C ILE A 50 -9.24 9.06 11.04
N ASN A 51 -10.36 8.71 11.69
CA ASN A 51 -10.90 7.35 11.66
C ASN A 51 -11.71 7.12 10.39
N CYS A 52 -11.24 6.20 9.53
CA CYS A 52 -11.88 5.88 8.27
C CYS A 52 -13.15 5.06 8.41
N GLY A 53 -13.37 4.41 9.56
CA GLY A 53 -14.60 3.68 9.86
C GLY A 53 -15.77 4.58 10.31
N GLN A 54 -15.49 5.86 10.57
CA GLN A 54 -16.54 6.84 10.87
C GLN A 54 -17.04 7.46 9.57
N SER A 55 -18.19 6.98 9.10
CA SER A 55 -18.93 7.66 8.04
C SER A 55 -19.47 8.99 8.53
N GLN A 56 -19.46 10.03 7.69
CA GLN A 56 -20.24 11.26 7.93
C GLN A 56 -21.75 11.00 7.99
N PHE A 57 -22.18 9.81 7.57
CA PHE A 57 -23.55 9.34 7.63
C PHE A 57 -23.65 8.20 8.65
N PRO A 58 -24.27 8.41 9.82
CA PRO A 58 -24.35 7.42 10.92
C PRO A 58 -25.00 6.08 10.54
N SER A 59 -25.73 6.03 9.43
CA SER A 59 -26.40 4.83 8.91
C SER A 59 -25.49 3.91 8.08
N GLN A 60 -24.32 4.36 7.66
CA GLN A 60 -23.36 3.56 6.90
C GLN A 60 -22.19 3.17 7.81
N LYS A 61 -22.28 1.98 8.41
CA LYS A 61 -21.09 1.32 8.94
C LYS A 61 -20.27 0.85 7.76
N LEU A 62 -19.25 1.61 7.40
CA LEU A 62 -18.20 1.09 6.54
C LEU A 62 -17.53 -0.05 7.31
N GLY A 63 -17.45 -1.26 6.72
CA GLY A 63 -16.81 -2.45 7.29
C GLY A 63 -15.30 -2.28 7.47
N ARG A 64 -14.91 -1.15 8.05
CA ARG A 64 -13.54 -0.65 8.11
C ARG A 64 -13.32 0.07 9.44
N SER A 65 -12.19 -0.25 10.08
CA SER A 65 -11.75 0.35 11.34
C SER A 65 -10.24 0.55 11.28
N ASP A 66 -9.83 1.65 10.68
CA ASP A 66 -8.44 2.10 10.57
C ASP A 66 -8.37 3.62 10.58
N PHE A 67 -7.18 4.15 10.82
CA PHE A 67 -6.87 5.56 10.73
C PHE A 67 -5.99 5.80 9.51
N GLN A 68 -6.18 6.92 8.83
CA GLN A 68 -5.33 7.30 7.70
C GLN A 68 -5.05 8.80 7.66
N TYR A 69 -3.93 9.15 6.99
CA TYR A 69 -3.71 10.50 6.53
C TYR A 69 -2.93 10.51 5.20
N VAL A 70 -2.96 11.64 4.51
CA VAL A 70 -2.29 11.79 3.22
C VAL A 70 -0.83 12.13 3.45
N PHE A 71 0.02 11.10 3.50
CA PHE A 71 1.45 11.22 3.74
C PHE A 71 2.17 12.11 2.72
N SER A 72 1.80 12.02 1.45
CA SER A 72 2.45 12.78 0.38
C SER A 72 2.20 14.29 0.42
N GLU A 73 1.21 14.76 1.17
CA GLU A 73 0.94 16.19 1.35
C GLU A 73 1.77 16.81 2.48
N HIS A 74 2.16 15.99 3.46
CA HIS A 74 2.88 16.46 4.66
C HIS A 74 4.38 16.16 4.61
N GLU A 75 4.81 15.15 3.83
CA GLU A 75 6.15 14.61 3.85
C GLU A 75 6.78 14.55 2.45
N SER A 76 7.18 15.72 1.93
CA SER A 76 7.67 15.82 0.54
C SER A 76 8.94 15.01 0.27
N ILE A 77 9.92 15.01 1.18
CA ILE A 77 11.20 14.33 0.99
C ILE A 77 11.00 12.82 1.06
N LEU A 78 10.39 12.31 2.13
CA LEU A 78 10.14 10.87 2.29
C LEU A 78 9.19 10.34 1.21
N SER A 79 8.17 11.11 0.82
CA SER A 79 7.27 10.69 -0.26
C SER A 79 7.98 10.59 -1.61
N THR A 80 8.94 11.45 -1.89
CA THR A 80 9.80 11.35 -3.09
C THR A 80 10.61 10.06 -3.06
N GLN A 81 11.23 9.73 -1.94
CA GLN A 81 11.98 8.49 -1.77
C GLN A 81 11.08 7.25 -1.95
N VAL A 82 9.89 7.23 -1.32
CA VAL A 82 8.91 6.14 -1.50
C VAL A 82 8.54 5.97 -2.97
N ARG A 83 8.32 7.08 -3.70
CA ARG A 83 8.00 7.02 -5.14
C ARG A 83 9.12 6.40 -5.97
N GLU A 84 10.37 6.65 -5.65
CA GLU A 84 11.50 6.04 -6.36
C GLU A 84 11.54 4.50 -6.17
N TYR A 85 11.30 4.01 -4.94
CA TYR A 85 11.16 2.56 -4.72
C TYR A 85 9.98 1.97 -5.48
N LEU A 86 8.82 2.62 -5.44
CA LEU A 86 7.64 2.18 -6.18
C LEU A 86 7.85 2.17 -7.68
N LYS A 87 8.58 3.14 -8.22
CA LYS A 87 8.92 3.21 -9.64
C LYS A 87 9.72 1.98 -10.09
N VAL A 88 10.66 1.51 -9.27
CA VAL A 88 11.44 0.30 -9.56
C VAL A 88 10.55 -0.94 -9.56
N CYS A 89 9.70 -1.13 -8.54
CA CYS A 89 8.75 -2.24 -8.47
C CYS A 89 7.74 -2.19 -9.63
N THR A 90 7.21 -0.99 -9.95
CA THR A 90 6.28 -0.81 -11.07
C THR A 90 6.93 -1.17 -12.41
N ALA A 91 8.18 -0.76 -12.63
CA ALA A 91 8.90 -1.12 -13.84
C ALA A 91 9.16 -2.65 -13.94
N ALA A 92 9.44 -3.31 -12.81
CA ALA A 92 9.55 -4.77 -12.76
C ALA A 92 8.20 -5.45 -13.05
N TYR A 93 7.11 -4.93 -12.48
CA TYR A 93 5.75 -5.40 -12.74
C TYR A 93 5.34 -5.26 -14.21
N MET A 94 5.64 -4.11 -14.84
CA MET A 94 5.35 -3.89 -16.26
C MET A 94 6.19 -4.80 -17.19
N ARG A 95 7.41 -5.16 -16.80
CA ARG A 95 8.22 -6.13 -17.58
C ARG A 95 7.66 -7.54 -17.50
N GLU A 96 7.15 -7.95 -16.34
CA GLU A 96 6.47 -9.25 -16.18
C GLU A 96 5.16 -9.27 -16.98
N TYR A 97 4.38 -8.20 -16.87
CA TYR A 97 3.09 -8.06 -17.57
C TYR A 97 3.22 -7.04 -18.72
N ASN A 98 3.88 -7.45 -19.78
CA ASN A 98 4.33 -6.58 -20.87
C ASN A 98 3.20 -5.86 -21.63
N SER A 99 1.95 -6.31 -21.51
CA SER A 99 0.78 -5.59 -22.02
C SER A 99 0.61 -4.19 -21.42
N LEU A 100 1.25 -3.91 -20.28
CA LEU A 100 1.25 -2.59 -19.64
C LEU A 100 2.34 -1.65 -20.20
N LEU A 101 3.33 -2.15 -20.93
CA LEU A 101 4.46 -1.34 -21.42
C LEU A 101 4.05 -0.10 -22.24
N PRO A 102 2.99 -0.14 -23.08
CA PRO A 102 2.54 1.04 -23.81
C PRO A 102 1.83 2.08 -22.94
N THR A 103 1.47 1.72 -21.69
CA THR A 103 0.66 2.55 -20.81
C THR A 103 1.55 3.50 -20.01
N LYS A 104 1.22 4.78 -20.05
CA LYS A 104 1.86 5.75 -19.13
C LYS A 104 1.23 5.63 -17.76
N LEU A 105 2.05 5.33 -16.76
CA LEU A 105 1.62 5.11 -15.37
C LEU A 105 2.24 6.15 -14.44
N MET A 106 1.45 6.62 -13.48
CA MET A 106 1.88 7.60 -12.47
C MET A 106 1.36 7.21 -11.09
N THR A 107 2.25 7.21 -10.10
CA THR A 107 1.88 7.06 -8.69
C THR A 107 1.21 8.34 -8.21
N SER A 108 0.02 8.22 -7.64
CA SER A 108 -0.74 9.35 -7.09
C SER A 108 -0.43 9.61 -5.61
N VAL A 109 -1.45 9.83 -4.84
CA VAL A 109 -1.39 10.06 -3.39
C VAL A 109 -0.79 8.86 -2.66
N ILE A 110 0.07 9.12 -1.68
CA ILE A 110 0.56 8.13 -0.72
C ILE A 110 -0.20 8.34 0.59
N LYS A 111 -0.85 7.29 1.06
CA LYS A 111 -1.55 7.28 2.34
C LYS A 111 -0.77 6.47 3.35
N PHE A 112 -0.63 7.01 4.54
CA PHE A 112 -0.21 6.24 5.71
C PHE A 112 -1.45 5.75 6.43
N GLN A 113 -1.47 4.47 6.80
CA GLN A 113 -2.60 3.86 7.52
C GLN A 113 -2.11 3.10 8.75
N LEU A 114 -2.87 3.26 9.83
CA LEU A 114 -2.76 2.48 11.06
C LEU A 114 -4.05 1.68 11.25
N THR A 115 -3.91 0.39 11.43
CA THR A 115 -5.00 -0.49 11.84
C THR A 115 -4.67 -1.04 13.23
N PRO A 116 -5.40 -0.63 14.28
CA PRO A 116 -5.18 -1.12 15.65
C PRO A 116 -5.77 -2.53 15.85
N PRO A 117 -5.44 -3.21 16.96
CA PRO A 117 -6.09 -4.45 17.36
C PRO A 117 -7.61 -4.34 17.37
N GLY A 118 -8.29 -5.36 16.82
CA GLY A 118 -9.73 -5.36 16.54
C GLY A 118 -10.13 -4.67 15.25
N GLY A 119 -9.22 -3.94 14.62
CA GLY A 119 -9.44 -3.24 13.35
C GLY A 119 -9.20 -4.09 12.10
N GLY A 120 -9.58 -3.54 10.97
CA GLY A 120 -9.40 -4.11 9.65
C GLY A 120 -10.19 -3.35 8.59
N TYR A 121 -10.00 -3.71 7.33
CA TYR A 121 -10.90 -3.31 6.25
C TYR A 121 -11.60 -4.58 5.76
N HIS A 122 -12.69 -4.93 6.44
CA HIS A 122 -13.30 -6.26 6.33
C HIS A 122 -14.19 -6.43 5.10
N GLU A 123 -14.64 -5.34 4.46
CA GLU A 123 -15.45 -5.41 3.26
C GLU A 123 -14.61 -5.79 2.04
N TRP A 124 -15.14 -6.73 1.26
CA TRP A 124 -14.61 -7.05 -0.04
C TRP A 124 -14.81 -5.89 -0.99
N HIS A 125 -13.71 -5.34 -1.51
CA HIS A 125 -13.74 -4.18 -2.38
C HIS A 125 -12.70 -4.28 -3.50
N TYR A 126 -12.88 -3.43 -4.49
CA TYR A 126 -11.91 -3.16 -5.53
C TYR A 126 -11.85 -1.65 -5.80
N GLU A 127 -10.76 -1.19 -6.38
CA GLU A 127 -10.43 0.24 -6.35
C GLU A 127 -11.02 1.05 -7.49
N THR A 128 -11.58 0.41 -8.54
CA THR A 128 -12.18 1.08 -9.71
C THR A 128 -13.72 1.08 -9.67
N SER A 129 -14.31 1.02 -8.48
CA SER A 129 -15.77 0.88 -8.30
C SER A 129 -16.61 2.11 -8.67
N SER A 130 -15.99 3.22 -9.09
CA SER A 130 -16.69 4.44 -9.50
C SER A 130 -16.02 5.09 -10.71
N TYR A 131 -16.76 5.97 -11.39
CA TYR A 131 -16.23 6.78 -12.50
C TYR A 131 -14.96 7.56 -12.10
N PHE A 132 -14.97 8.20 -10.93
CA PHE A 132 -13.82 8.98 -10.43
C PHE A 132 -12.59 8.15 -10.12
N ALA A 133 -12.77 6.85 -9.92
CA ALA A 133 -11.68 5.91 -9.63
C ALA A 133 -11.23 5.13 -10.88
N SER A 134 -11.85 5.36 -12.04
CA SER A 134 -11.64 4.57 -13.26
C SER A 134 -10.21 4.63 -13.83
N SER A 135 -9.43 5.67 -13.51
CA SER A 135 -8.03 5.80 -13.93
C SER A 135 -7.06 4.96 -13.11
N ARG A 136 -7.49 4.37 -11.99
CA ARG A 136 -6.63 3.50 -11.17
C ARG A 136 -6.37 2.21 -11.91
N GLU A 137 -5.11 1.97 -12.27
CA GLU A 137 -4.69 0.75 -12.97
C GLU A 137 -4.21 -0.31 -12.00
N LEU A 138 -3.34 0.11 -11.07
CA LEU A 138 -2.76 -0.77 -10.07
C LEU A 138 -2.95 -0.18 -8.67
N VAL A 139 -2.98 -1.07 -7.70
CA VAL A 139 -2.89 -0.76 -6.26
C VAL A 139 -1.52 -1.20 -5.76
N TRP A 140 -0.98 -0.50 -4.82
CA TRP A 140 0.24 -0.91 -4.14
C TRP A 140 0.13 -0.73 -2.63
N THR A 141 0.87 -1.57 -1.89
CA THR A 141 1.02 -1.48 -0.45
C THR A 141 2.46 -1.78 -0.07
N ILE A 142 3.01 -0.98 0.86
CA ILE A 142 4.25 -1.25 1.56
C ILE A 142 3.90 -1.53 3.01
N TYR A 143 4.21 -2.72 3.51
CA TYR A 143 4.04 -3.04 4.93
C TYR A 143 5.23 -2.48 5.71
N LEU A 144 4.94 -1.70 6.75
CA LEU A 144 5.98 -1.00 7.53
C LEU A 144 6.42 -1.77 8.76
N ASN A 145 5.65 -2.78 9.18
CA ASN A 145 6.01 -3.67 10.28
C ASN A 145 5.61 -5.11 9.98
N ASP A 146 6.21 -6.04 10.71
CA ASP A 146 5.81 -7.43 10.70
C ASP A 146 4.53 -7.63 11.50
N MET A 147 3.70 -8.56 11.05
CA MET A 147 2.53 -9.03 11.79
C MET A 147 2.64 -10.55 11.99
N PRO A 148 2.14 -11.10 13.11
CA PRO A 148 2.07 -12.54 13.28
C PRO A 148 1.32 -13.25 12.17
N GLU A 149 1.64 -14.51 11.92
CA GLU A 149 0.96 -15.33 10.93
C GLU A 149 -0.52 -15.51 11.29
N GLY A 150 -1.39 -15.42 10.26
CA GLY A 150 -2.81 -15.63 10.41
C GLY A 150 -3.60 -14.39 10.82
N GLU A 151 -2.96 -13.22 10.90
CA GLU A 151 -3.65 -11.95 11.14
C GLU A 151 -3.20 -10.85 10.18
N ALA A 152 -4.07 -9.87 10.00
CA ALA A 152 -3.77 -8.61 9.30
C ALA A 152 -3.40 -8.74 7.80
N GLU A 153 -3.57 -9.92 7.20
CA GLU A 153 -3.22 -10.16 5.79
C GLU A 153 -4.08 -9.31 4.84
N THR A 154 -3.54 -9.03 3.67
CA THR A 154 -4.36 -8.64 2.52
C THR A 154 -4.85 -9.91 1.83
N GLU A 155 -6.16 -10.14 1.83
CA GLU A 155 -6.80 -11.34 1.28
C GLU A 155 -7.49 -11.04 -0.05
N PHE A 156 -7.24 -11.89 -1.06
CA PHE A 156 -7.80 -11.80 -2.41
C PHE A 156 -8.79 -12.94 -2.61
N ILE A 157 -10.06 -12.61 -2.88
CA ILE A 157 -11.14 -13.62 -2.90
C ILE A 157 -11.02 -14.58 -4.09
N TYR A 158 -10.77 -14.08 -5.31
CA TYR A 158 -10.75 -14.90 -6.51
C TYR A 158 -9.45 -15.70 -6.64
N GLN A 159 -8.33 -15.13 -6.22
CA GLN A 159 -7.02 -15.79 -6.19
C GLN A 159 -6.86 -16.77 -5.03
N LYS A 160 -7.80 -16.74 -4.04
CA LYS A 160 -7.71 -17.52 -2.80
C LYS A 160 -6.35 -17.38 -2.11
N ARG A 161 -5.81 -16.16 -2.19
CA ARG A 161 -4.45 -15.81 -1.71
C ARG A 161 -4.54 -14.83 -0.55
N ARG A 162 -3.66 -15.05 0.43
CA ARG A 162 -3.41 -14.11 1.52
C ARG A 162 -1.97 -13.66 1.46
N VAL A 163 -1.76 -12.37 1.56
CA VAL A 163 -0.42 -11.78 1.62
C VAL A 163 -0.18 -11.29 3.04
N GLN A 164 0.71 -11.99 3.73
CA GLN A 164 1.12 -11.69 5.10
C GLN A 164 1.90 -10.37 5.14
N PRO A 165 1.61 -9.44 6.07
CA PRO A 165 2.42 -8.26 6.30
C PRO A 165 3.82 -8.66 6.80
N LYS A 166 4.85 -8.18 6.08
CA LYS A 166 6.25 -8.27 6.48
C LYS A 166 6.91 -6.92 6.28
N LYS A 167 7.69 -6.50 7.24
CA LYS A 167 8.39 -5.21 7.19
C LYS A 167 9.24 -5.06 5.92
N GLY A 168 9.02 -3.97 5.19
CA GLY A 168 9.70 -3.73 3.91
C GLY A 168 9.18 -4.51 2.72
N ARG A 169 8.11 -5.32 2.88
CA ARG A 169 7.44 -5.99 1.77
C ARG A 169 6.63 -4.99 0.96
N VAL A 170 6.86 -4.98 -0.35
CA VAL A 170 6.08 -4.22 -1.33
C VAL A 170 5.16 -5.18 -2.09
N VAL A 171 3.91 -4.80 -2.29
CA VAL A 171 2.93 -5.57 -3.07
C VAL A 171 2.27 -4.67 -4.09
N ILE A 172 2.11 -5.16 -5.33
CA ILE A 172 1.40 -4.47 -6.42
C ILE A 172 0.41 -5.46 -7.07
N TRP A 173 -0.82 -5.00 -7.33
CA TRP A 173 -1.86 -5.80 -7.99
C TRP A 173 -2.82 -4.93 -8.79
N PRO A 174 -3.61 -5.49 -9.74
CA PRO A 174 -4.61 -4.75 -10.51
C PRO A 174 -5.70 -4.12 -9.63
N ALA A 175 -6.10 -2.90 -9.98
CA ALA A 175 -7.12 -2.16 -9.24
C ALA A 175 -8.57 -2.61 -9.54
N SER A 176 -8.75 -3.47 -10.54
CA SER A 176 -10.07 -3.87 -11.05
C SER A 176 -10.75 -4.95 -10.17
N PHE A 177 -12.02 -5.23 -10.47
CA PHE A 177 -12.85 -6.21 -9.75
C PHE A 177 -12.26 -7.63 -9.75
N THR A 178 -11.40 -7.96 -10.70
CA THR A 178 -10.69 -9.25 -10.76
C THR A 178 -9.81 -9.51 -9.53
N HIS A 179 -9.38 -8.44 -8.86
CA HIS A 179 -8.57 -8.48 -7.65
C HIS A 179 -9.32 -7.88 -6.45
N THR A 180 -10.59 -8.27 -6.31
CA THR A 180 -11.37 -7.94 -5.12
C THR A 180 -10.67 -8.49 -3.88
N HIS A 181 -10.41 -7.60 -2.92
CA HIS A 181 -9.60 -7.88 -1.75
C HIS A 181 -10.17 -7.22 -0.49
N ARG A 182 -9.62 -7.63 0.66
CA ARG A 182 -9.91 -7.03 1.96
C ARG A 182 -8.68 -7.06 2.88
N GLY A 183 -8.69 -6.26 3.93
CA GLY A 183 -7.76 -6.37 5.03
C GLY A 183 -8.35 -7.22 6.15
N ASN A 184 -7.68 -8.31 6.50
CA ASN A 184 -8.07 -9.17 7.60
C ASN A 184 -7.86 -8.48 8.96
N THR A 185 -8.53 -9.00 9.99
CA THR A 185 -8.49 -8.45 11.34
C THR A 185 -7.08 -8.44 11.90
N VAL A 186 -6.75 -7.36 12.56
CA VAL A 186 -5.56 -7.23 13.39
C VAL A 186 -5.92 -7.67 14.81
N PHE A 187 -5.10 -8.53 15.44
CA PHE A 187 -5.39 -9.03 16.78
C PHE A 187 -4.39 -8.58 17.84
N SER A 188 -3.09 -8.60 17.51
CA SER A 188 -2.02 -8.53 18.51
C SER A 188 -1.39 -7.16 18.70
N GLN A 189 -1.15 -6.43 17.61
CA GLN A 189 -0.42 -5.16 17.63
C GLN A 189 -0.86 -4.26 16.47
N ASP A 190 -0.50 -2.99 16.52
CA ASP A 190 -0.79 -2.04 15.45
C ASP A 190 -0.13 -2.48 14.14
N LYS A 191 -0.91 -2.47 13.04
CA LYS A 191 -0.43 -2.65 11.68
C LYS A 191 -0.25 -1.31 11.01
N TYR A 192 0.92 -1.08 10.44
CA TYR A 192 1.25 0.15 9.70
C TYR A 192 1.54 -0.15 8.24
N ILE A 193 0.95 0.63 7.33
CA ILE A 193 1.21 0.52 5.90
C ILE A 193 1.31 1.90 5.24
N LEU A 194 2.06 1.96 4.13
CA LEU A 194 1.83 2.94 3.08
C LEU A 194 1.04 2.28 1.96
N THR A 195 0.09 2.99 1.40
CA THR A 195 -0.71 2.50 0.28
C THR A 195 -1.14 3.63 -0.66
N GLY A 196 -1.53 3.26 -1.85
CA GLY A 196 -2.01 4.19 -2.86
C GLY A 196 -2.26 3.51 -4.20
N TRP A 197 -2.38 4.32 -5.22
CA TRP A 197 -2.72 3.85 -6.56
C TRP A 197 -1.71 4.32 -7.60
N ILE A 198 -1.60 3.53 -8.64
CA ILE A 198 -0.90 3.87 -9.87
C ILE A 198 -1.98 4.08 -10.93
N HIS A 199 -2.01 5.26 -11.49
CA HIS A 199 -3.02 5.70 -12.45
C HIS A 199 -2.50 5.64 -13.87
N LYS A 200 -3.42 5.36 -14.81
CA LYS A 200 -3.20 5.67 -16.23
C LYS A 200 -3.20 7.18 -16.40
N THR A 201 -2.24 7.65 -17.19
CA THR A 201 -2.18 9.04 -17.62
C THR A 201 -2.38 9.12 -19.14
N ILE A 202 -2.94 10.22 -19.59
CA ILE A 202 -3.11 10.51 -21.01
C ILE A 202 -1.77 10.85 -21.66
#